data_716c69200ac5333abcae402c4f6072e7
#
_entry.id   716c69200ac5333abcae402c4f6072e7
#
_cell.length_a   1.000
_cell.length_b   1.000
_cell.length_c   1.000
_cell.angle_alpha   90.00
_cell.angle_beta   90.00
_cell.angle_gamma   90.00
#
_symmetry.space_group_name_H-M   'P 1'
#
loop_
_entity.id
_entity.type
_entity.pdbx_description
1 polymer ?
#
loop_
_entity_poly.entity_id
_entity_poly.type
_entity_poly.pdbx_seq_one_letter_code
_entity_poly.pdbx_strand_id
1 'polypeptide(L)'
;MATNRKLGRTTDIRNAMLKTLTTDLILHGKVETTEARAKEVKAIADSLIALAIKEKDNFETVDVKVVKAKLDSKGNKITELVKSKNGNEYLKVVKEEKTEQRQKDMPSRLNARRKMMTKLNKVKDTDVIGKLFNEVAPKYE
;
A
#
# COMPACT_ATOMS: atom_id res chain seq x y z
N MET A 1 -27.45 -6.68 -20.44
CA MET A 1 -27.75 -5.34 -19.86
C MET A 1 -26.48 -4.74 -19.26
N ALA A 2 -26.23 -3.45 -19.48
CA ALA A 2 -25.08 -2.80 -18.82
C ALA A 2 -25.36 -2.71 -17.31
N THR A 3 -24.60 -3.44 -16.52
CA THR A 3 -24.73 -3.50 -15.06
C THR A 3 -24.28 -2.23 -14.36
N ASN A 4 -23.51 -1.38 -15.04
CA ASN A 4 -22.92 -0.17 -14.45
C ASN A 4 -23.70 1.09 -14.85
N ARG A 5 -24.08 1.91 -13.86
CA ARG A 5 -24.72 3.20 -14.12
C ARG A 5 -23.75 4.18 -14.75
N LYS A 6 -24.22 4.93 -15.77
CA LYS A 6 -23.40 5.96 -16.43
C LYS A 6 -23.12 7.17 -15.53
N LEU A 7 -24.00 7.48 -14.59
CA LEU A 7 -23.91 8.60 -13.63
C LEU A 7 -23.72 9.98 -14.31
N GLY A 8 -24.23 10.14 -15.53
CA GLY A 8 -24.10 11.38 -16.31
C GLY A 8 -22.67 11.73 -16.73
N ARG A 9 -21.75 10.74 -16.80
CA ARG A 9 -20.32 10.96 -17.04
C ARG A 9 -19.76 10.02 -18.09
N THR A 10 -18.68 10.45 -18.76
CA THR A 10 -17.85 9.57 -19.60
C THR A 10 -17.24 8.45 -18.76
N THR A 11 -16.82 7.38 -19.40
CA THR A 11 -16.30 6.20 -18.69
C THR A 11 -15.10 6.55 -17.82
N ASP A 12 -14.17 7.35 -18.31
CA ASP A 12 -12.93 7.70 -17.60
C ASP A 12 -13.21 8.55 -16.34
N ILE A 13 -14.05 9.59 -16.51
CA ILE A 13 -14.44 10.48 -15.39
C ILE A 13 -15.24 9.70 -14.34
N ARG A 14 -16.12 8.79 -14.78
CA ARG A 14 -16.90 7.93 -13.89
C ARG A 14 -15.98 7.00 -13.09
N ASN A 15 -15.04 6.33 -13.73
CA ASN A 15 -14.11 5.41 -13.09
C ASN A 15 -13.19 6.17 -12.09
N ALA A 16 -12.69 7.34 -12.47
CA ALA A 16 -11.89 8.18 -11.57
C ALA A 16 -12.68 8.59 -10.33
N MET A 17 -13.91 9.05 -10.49
CA MET A 17 -14.81 9.42 -9.40
C MET A 17 -15.10 8.24 -8.46
N LEU A 18 -15.46 7.07 -9.00
CA LEU A 18 -15.74 5.88 -8.19
C LEU A 18 -14.50 5.41 -7.44
N LYS A 19 -13.35 5.47 -8.09
CA LYS A 19 -12.05 5.14 -7.49
C LYS A 19 -11.73 6.06 -6.30
N THR A 20 -11.94 7.37 -6.42
CA THR A 20 -11.76 8.34 -5.34
C THR A 20 -12.71 8.05 -4.18
N LEU A 21 -14.02 7.93 -4.44
CA LEU A 21 -15.01 7.66 -3.40
C LEU A 21 -14.76 6.34 -2.67
N THR A 22 -14.33 5.29 -3.39
CA THR A 22 -13.98 4.01 -2.75
C THR A 22 -12.73 4.14 -1.89
N THR A 23 -11.73 4.90 -2.33
CA THR A 23 -10.52 5.16 -1.55
C THR A 23 -10.85 5.92 -0.28
N ASP A 24 -11.67 6.98 -0.36
CA ASP A 24 -12.10 7.78 0.78
C ASP A 24 -12.93 6.94 1.78
N LEU A 25 -13.78 6.05 1.28
CA LEU A 25 -14.55 5.13 2.13
C LEU A 25 -13.64 4.21 2.95
N ILE A 26 -12.59 3.66 2.35
CA ILE A 26 -11.64 2.78 3.06
C ILE A 26 -10.79 3.58 4.06
N LEU A 27 -10.38 4.79 3.69
CA LEU A 27 -9.56 5.65 4.55
C LEU A 27 -10.31 6.17 5.78
N HIS A 28 -11.51 6.68 5.57
CA HIS A 28 -12.27 7.41 6.59
C HIS A 28 -13.40 6.59 7.20
N GLY A 29 -13.73 5.42 6.63
CA GLY A 29 -14.81 4.54 7.10
C GLY A 29 -16.22 5.05 6.73
N LYS A 30 -16.35 6.28 6.21
CA LYS A 30 -17.62 6.88 5.77
C LYS A 30 -17.41 7.81 4.60
N VAL A 31 -18.43 7.93 3.76
CA VAL A 31 -18.48 8.85 2.63
C VAL A 31 -19.90 9.36 2.46
N GLU A 32 -20.07 10.66 2.27
CA GLU A 32 -21.34 11.28 1.95
C GLU A 32 -21.42 11.52 0.43
N THR A 33 -22.42 10.95 -0.20
CA THR A 33 -22.61 11.02 -1.65
C THR A 33 -24.06 10.73 -2.04
N THR A 34 -24.38 10.83 -3.33
CA THR A 34 -25.73 10.49 -3.82
C THR A 34 -25.95 8.98 -3.75
N GLU A 35 -27.22 8.57 -3.55
CA GLU A 35 -27.62 7.16 -3.48
C GLU A 35 -27.13 6.35 -4.69
N ALA A 36 -27.25 6.90 -5.91
CA ALA A 36 -26.79 6.24 -7.13
C ALA A 36 -25.29 5.94 -7.13
N ARG A 37 -24.47 6.88 -6.66
CA ARG A 37 -23.00 6.69 -6.52
C ARG A 37 -22.69 5.73 -5.38
N ALA A 38 -23.39 5.84 -4.24
CA ALA A 38 -23.20 4.96 -3.11
C ALA A 38 -23.43 3.48 -3.48
N LYS A 39 -24.48 3.18 -4.26
CA LYS A 39 -24.75 1.82 -4.75
C LYS A 39 -23.62 1.25 -5.61
N GLU A 40 -22.99 2.05 -6.48
CA GLU A 40 -21.83 1.62 -7.27
C GLU A 40 -20.58 1.46 -6.43
N VAL A 41 -20.31 2.40 -5.52
CA VAL A 41 -19.17 2.34 -4.58
C VAL A 41 -19.26 1.11 -3.69
N LYS A 42 -20.48 0.79 -3.16
CA LYS A 42 -20.71 -0.40 -2.35
C LYS A 42 -20.27 -1.67 -3.07
N ALA A 43 -20.71 -1.88 -4.32
CA ALA A 43 -20.35 -3.07 -5.08
C ALA A 43 -18.83 -3.22 -5.28
N ILE A 44 -18.13 -2.10 -5.49
CA ILE A 44 -16.66 -2.09 -5.60
C ILE A 44 -16.02 -2.41 -4.25
N ALA A 45 -16.47 -1.76 -3.16
CA ALA A 45 -15.94 -1.95 -1.82
C ALA A 45 -16.14 -3.40 -1.34
N ASP A 46 -17.34 -3.97 -1.51
CA ASP A 46 -17.65 -5.35 -1.15
C ASP A 46 -16.69 -6.34 -1.86
N SER A 47 -16.44 -6.13 -3.15
CA SER A 47 -15.50 -6.98 -3.91
C SER A 47 -14.05 -6.87 -3.40
N LEU A 48 -13.62 -5.68 -2.99
CA LEU A 48 -12.27 -5.46 -2.44
C LEU A 48 -12.13 -6.06 -1.04
N ILE A 49 -13.15 -5.92 -0.19
CA ILE A 49 -13.18 -6.49 1.15
C ILE A 49 -13.17 -8.02 1.08
N ALA A 50 -14.00 -8.62 0.25
CA ALA A 50 -14.03 -10.07 0.04
C ALA A 50 -12.66 -10.62 -0.41
N LEU A 51 -12.00 -9.89 -1.34
CA LEU A 51 -10.66 -10.26 -1.78
C LEU A 51 -9.62 -10.11 -0.67
N ALA A 52 -9.75 -9.08 0.18
CA ALA A 52 -8.86 -8.86 1.31
C ALA A 52 -9.02 -9.95 2.39
N ILE A 53 -10.25 -10.32 2.73
CA ILE A 53 -10.56 -11.39 3.69
C ILE A 53 -9.92 -12.70 3.24
N LYS A 54 -10.09 -13.06 1.96
CA LYS A 54 -9.53 -14.29 1.39
C LYS A 54 -8.01 -14.37 1.47
N GLU A 55 -7.32 -13.26 1.34
CA GLU A 55 -5.86 -13.23 1.14
C GLU A 55 -5.10 -12.58 2.31
N LYS A 56 -5.78 -12.17 3.40
CA LYS A 56 -5.16 -11.43 4.51
C LYS A 56 -4.00 -12.18 5.17
N ASP A 57 -4.12 -13.49 5.34
CA ASP A 57 -3.14 -14.33 6.02
C ASP A 57 -2.21 -15.09 5.05
N ASN A 58 -2.36 -14.85 3.75
CA ASN A 58 -1.60 -15.53 2.72
C ASN A 58 -0.22 -14.86 2.48
N PHE A 59 0.62 -14.85 3.52
CA PHE A 59 2.01 -14.36 3.49
C PHE A 59 2.91 -15.25 4.33
N GLU A 60 4.20 -15.18 4.08
CA GLU A 60 5.25 -15.79 4.89
C GLU A 60 6.16 -14.72 5.50
N THR A 61 6.65 -14.97 6.72
CA THR A 61 7.62 -14.08 7.36
C THR A 61 9.02 -14.55 6.98
N VAL A 62 9.79 -13.67 6.36
CA VAL A 62 11.14 -13.96 5.87
C VAL A 62 12.13 -13.02 6.54
N ASP A 63 13.25 -13.57 6.99
CA ASP A 63 14.36 -12.79 7.51
C ASP A 63 15.16 -12.18 6.34
N VAL A 64 15.16 -10.87 6.26
CA VAL A 64 15.86 -10.12 5.20
C VAL A 64 17.03 -9.34 5.81
N LYS A 65 18.22 -9.55 5.25
CA LYS A 65 19.39 -8.73 5.61
C LYS A 65 19.25 -7.35 5.00
N VAL A 66 19.16 -6.34 5.84
CA VAL A 66 19.04 -4.93 5.44
C VAL A 66 20.30 -4.20 5.83
N VAL A 67 20.90 -3.52 4.87
CA VAL A 67 22.09 -2.69 5.09
C VAL A 67 21.62 -1.28 5.45
N LYS A 68 21.84 -0.86 6.68
CA LYS A 68 21.50 0.48 7.18
C LYS A 68 22.77 1.27 7.51
N ALA A 69 22.68 2.60 7.45
CA ALA A 69 23.73 3.46 7.95
C ALA A 69 23.85 3.29 9.47
N LYS A 70 25.07 3.09 9.99
CA LYS A 70 25.32 3.08 11.42
C LYS A 70 25.11 4.49 11.97
N LEU A 71 24.29 4.60 13.03
CA LEU A 71 23.96 5.87 13.67
C LEU A 71 24.72 6.00 15.00
N ASP A 72 25.14 7.22 15.31
CA ASP A 72 25.69 7.59 16.63
C ASP A 72 24.54 7.73 17.65
N SER A 73 24.90 7.82 18.95
CA SER A 73 23.96 8.05 20.06
C SER A 73 23.03 9.26 19.87
N LYS A 74 23.43 10.23 19.04
CA LYS A 74 22.67 11.42 18.68
C LYS A 74 21.83 11.27 17.39
N GLY A 75 21.80 10.08 16.76
CA GLY A 75 21.06 9.81 15.52
C GLY A 75 21.75 10.28 14.24
N ASN A 76 23.02 10.74 14.31
CA ASN A 76 23.78 11.13 13.13
C ASN A 76 24.43 9.91 12.48
N LYS A 77 24.62 9.95 11.14
CA LYS A 77 25.30 8.91 10.39
C LYS A 77 26.80 8.94 10.71
N ILE A 78 27.36 7.82 11.11
CA ILE A 78 28.81 7.67 11.32
C ILE A 78 29.48 7.61 9.95
N THR A 79 30.50 8.45 9.75
CA THR A 79 31.29 8.52 8.51
C THR A 79 32.75 8.22 8.80
N GLU A 80 33.43 7.51 7.91
CA GLU A 80 34.85 7.24 7.93
C GLU A 80 35.52 7.90 6.72
N LEU A 81 36.73 8.43 6.92
CA LEU A 81 37.53 9.02 5.86
C LEU A 81 38.25 7.89 5.11
N VAL A 82 37.93 7.72 3.82
CA VAL A 82 38.45 6.66 2.98
C VAL A 82 39.21 7.29 1.81
N LYS A 83 40.39 6.76 1.46
CA LYS A 83 41.15 7.16 0.26
C LYS A 83 40.65 6.37 -0.96
N SER A 84 40.37 7.08 -2.03
CA SER A 84 40.05 6.48 -3.32
C SER A 84 41.32 5.93 -3.97
N LYS A 85 41.18 5.07 -4.98
CA LYS A 85 42.33 4.56 -5.78
C LYS A 85 43.14 5.67 -6.44
N ASN A 86 42.57 6.85 -6.64
CA ASN A 86 43.21 8.02 -7.24
C ASN A 86 43.80 8.98 -6.18
N GLY A 87 43.91 8.56 -4.92
CA GLY A 87 44.51 9.35 -3.83
C GLY A 87 43.59 10.40 -3.20
N ASN A 88 42.36 10.61 -3.70
CA ASN A 88 41.41 11.57 -3.12
C ASN A 88 40.74 11.01 -1.87
N GLU A 89 40.62 11.83 -0.85
CA GLU A 89 39.94 11.48 0.39
C GLU A 89 38.46 11.85 0.29
N TYR A 90 37.57 10.92 0.73
CA TYR A 90 36.14 11.16 0.80
C TYR A 90 35.52 10.51 2.04
N LEU A 91 34.42 11.10 2.54
CA LEU A 91 33.66 10.57 3.65
C LEU A 91 32.73 9.45 3.19
N LYS A 92 32.94 8.25 3.72
CA LYS A 92 32.09 7.09 3.46
C LYS A 92 31.22 6.83 4.70
N VAL A 93 29.92 6.67 4.49
CA VAL A 93 28.99 6.29 5.55
C VAL A 93 29.23 4.83 5.95
N VAL A 94 29.50 4.60 7.23
CA VAL A 94 29.61 3.25 7.79
C VAL A 94 28.25 2.57 7.74
N LYS A 95 28.21 1.35 7.21
CA LYS A 95 26.99 0.57 7.09
C LYS A 95 27.07 -0.63 8.01
N GLU A 96 25.94 -0.99 8.60
CA GLU A 96 25.76 -2.22 9.35
C GLU A 96 24.69 -3.10 8.72
N GLU A 97 24.87 -4.40 8.78
CA GLU A 97 23.86 -5.37 8.35
C GLU A 97 22.99 -5.72 9.56
N LYS A 98 21.68 -5.52 9.41
CA LYS A 98 20.68 -5.95 10.40
C LYS A 98 19.72 -6.91 9.75
N THR A 99 19.38 -7.99 10.44
CA THR A 99 18.34 -8.90 10.02
C THR A 99 16.99 -8.34 10.47
N GLU A 100 16.09 -8.10 9.54
CA GLU A 100 14.72 -7.66 9.80
C GLU A 100 13.74 -8.71 9.31
N GLN A 101 12.75 -9.02 10.12
CA GLN A 101 11.62 -9.85 9.70
C GLN A 101 10.68 -9.03 8.83
N ARG A 102 10.44 -9.49 7.62
CA ARG A 102 9.51 -8.86 6.69
C ARG A 102 8.48 -9.85 6.19
N GLN A 103 7.25 -9.37 6.06
CA GLN A 103 6.19 -10.13 5.42
C GLN A 103 6.42 -10.15 3.91
N LYS A 104 6.45 -11.34 3.35
CA LYS A 104 6.54 -11.59 1.92
C LYS A 104 5.20 -12.14 1.45
N ASP A 105 4.51 -11.38 0.61
CA ASP A 105 3.23 -11.79 0.06
C ASP A 105 3.40 -13.05 -0.81
N MET A 106 2.55 -14.05 -0.62
CA MET A 106 2.43 -15.17 -1.54
C MET A 106 1.89 -14.71 -2.91
N PRO A 107 2.12 -15.45 -3.98
CA PRO A 107 1.73 -15.04 -5.34
C PRO A 107 0.26 -14.64 -5.47
N SER A 108 -0.65 -15.33 -4.79
CA SER A 108 -2.08 -15.03 -4.80
C SER A 108 -2.38 -13.69 -4.12
N ARG A 109 -1.78 -13.43 -2.94
CA ARG A 109 -1.91 -12.16 -2.22
C ARG A 109 -1.31 -10.99 -3.01
N LEU A 110 -0.16 -11.21 -3.66
CA LEU A 110 0.46 -10.21 -4.52
C LEU A 110 -0.44 -9.85 -5.71
N ASN A 111 -1.10 -10.85 -6.31
CA ASN A 111 -2.08 -10.63 -7.38
C ASN A 111 -3.31 -9.86 -6.87
N ALA A 112 -3.83 -10.20 -5.69
CA ALA A 112 -4.90 -9.46 -5.04
C ALA A 112 -4.52 -7.98 -4.83
N ARG A 113 -3.32 -7.72 -4.29
CA ARG A 113 -2.78 -6.36 -4.12
C ARG A 113 -2.73 -5.58 -5.45
N ARG A 114 -2.29 -6.22 -6.53
CA ARG A 114 -2.29 -5.60 -7.88
C ARG A 114 -3.70 -5.26 -8.37
N LYS A 115 -4.67 -6.15 -8.17
CA LYS A 115 -6.08 -5.89 -8.50
C LYS A 115 -6.64 -4.72 -7.69
N MET A 116 -6.33 -4.63 -6.40
CA MET A 116 -6.74 -3.51 -5.54
C MET A 116 -6.16 -2.18 -6.03
N MET A 117 -4.90 -2.15 -6.46
CA MET A 117 -4.25 -0.95 -7.03
C MET A 117 -4.97 -0.40 -8.27
N THR A 118 -5.64 -1.24 -9.04
CA THR A 118 -6.42 -0.78 -10.20
C THR A 118 -7.70 -0.05 -9.79
N LYS A 119 -8.23 -0.34 -8.59
CA LYS A 119 -9.51 0.17 -8.08
C LYS A 119 -9.37 1.25 -7.01
N LEU A 120 -8.18 1.42 -6.44
CA LEU A 120 -7.88 2.38 -5.37
C LEU A 120 -6.83 3.39 -5.83
N ASN A 121 -6.93 4.62 -5.33
CA ASN A 121 -5.91 5.64 -5.52
C ASN A 121 -4.76 5.44 -4.52
N LYS A 122 -3.55 5.77 -4.97
CA LYS A 122 -2.41 5.90 -4.07
C LYS A 122 -2.54 7.24 -3.34
N VAL A 123 -2.52 7.21 -2.02
CA VAL A 123 -2.54 8.39 -1.16
C VAL A 123 -1.14 8.60 -0.58
N LYS A 124 -0.73 9.85 -0.45
CA LYS A 124 0.55 10.21 0.15
C LYS A 124 0.52 9.81 1.63
N ASP A 125 1.63 9.27 2.10
CA ASP A 125 1.85 8.90 3.52
C ASP A 125 0.87 7.87 4.12
N THR A 126 0.01 7.24 3.28
CA THR A 126 -0.95 6.22 3.76
C THR A 126 -1.01 5.02 2.82
N ASP A 127 -0.80 3.82 3.36
CA ASP A 127 -1.03 2.57 2.62
C ASP A 127 -2.49 2.11 2.75
N VAL A 128 -3.31 2.54 1.79
CA VAL A 128 -4.75 2.19 1.72
C VAL A 128 -4.97 0.68 1.63
N ILE A 129 -4.10 -0.02 0.91
CA ILE A 129 -4.19 -1.47 0.73
C ILE A 129 -3.76 -2.19 2.00
N GLY A 130 -2.70 -1.73 2.66
CA GLY A 130 -2.30 -2.23 3.98
C GLY A 130 -3.41 -2.05 5.00
N LYS A 131 -4.09 -0.89 5.02
CA LYS A 131 -5.26 -0.65 5.86
C LYS A 131 -6.39 -1.63 5.57
N LEU A 132 -6.66 -1.92 4.30
CA LEU A 132 -7.69 -2.88 3.90
C LEU A 132 -7.41 -4.29 4.42
N PHE A 133 -6.16 -4.77 4.35
CA PHE A 133 -5.76 -6.09 4.85
C PHE A 133 -5.69 -6.17 6.37
N ASN A 134 -5.17 -5.13 7.03
CA ASN A 134 -4.82 -5.19 8.46
C ASN A 134 -5.93 -4.67 9.38
N GLU A 135 -6.76 -3.73 8.92
CA GLU A 135 -7.78 -3.10 9.75
C GLU A 135 -9.20 -3.44 9.31
N VAL A 136 -9.46 -3.46 7.99
CA VAL A 136 -10.83 -3.64 7.48
C VAL A 136 -11.18 -5.13 7.38
N ALA A 137 -10.34 -5.94 6.72
CA ALA A 137 -10.62 -7.35 6.53
C ALA A 137 -10.88 -8.13 7.84
N PRO A 138 -10.12 -7.91 8.95
CA PRO A 138 -10.38 -8.62 10.21
C PRO A 138 -11.72 -8.30 10.87
N LYS A 139 -12.38 -7.18 10.51
CA LYS A 139 -13.69 -6.80 11.09
C LYS A 139 -14.87 -7.53 10.46
N TYR A 140 -14.66 -8.20 9.33
CA TYR A 140 -15.71 -8.85 8.55
C TYR A 140 -15.52 -10.38 8.45
N GLU A 141 -14.85 -10.96 9.40
CA GLU A 141 -14.74 -12.43 9.58
C GLU A 141 -15.99 -13.02 10.19
#